data_bdcdd73222f961b4c11dd41a8da0ebb3
#
_entry.id   bdcdd73222f961b4c11dd41a8da0ebb3
#
_cell.length_a   1.000
_cell.length_b   1.000
_cell.length_c   1.000
_cell.angle_alpha   90.00
_cell.angle_beta   90.00
_cell.angle_gamma   90.00
#
_symmetry.space_group_name_H-M   'P 1'
#
loop_
_entity.id
_entity.type
_entity.pdbx_description
1 polymer ?
#
loop_
_entity_poly.entity_id
_entity_poly.type
_entity_poly.pdbx_seq_one_letter_code
_entity_poly.pdbx_strand_id
1 'polypeptide(L)'
;VDNAAGEIHEGAQYLWEVRVYVPSTGAVETNQVTDPYSVGLTANSTRSVAVNMDNPAIAPYGWKSTKAPVIEDDAQRSIYELHVRDFSAADKSVPEDMRGTYMAFTQYQSNGMRHLTELASAGMNTVHLLPTFDIATIPEKRSEQLVPAIPKDAGPADEAQQAAVSAGADQAADNWGYAPRLWMAPEGSYA
;
A
#
# COMPACT_ATOMS: atom_id res chain seq x y z
N VAL A 1 27.90 -6.12 -5.23
CA VAL A 1 27.30 -7.44 -5.54
C VAL A 1 27.95 -7.91 -6.82
N ASP A 2 28.88 -8.85 -6.72
CA ASP A 2 29.50 -9.44 -7.90
C ASP A 2 28.46 -10.36 -8.55
N ASN A 3 27.98 -9.96 -9.72
CA ASN A 3 27.11 -10.77 -10.54
C ASN A 3 27.97 -11.84 -11.28
N ALA A 4 28.40 -12.83 -10.53
CA ALA A 4 29.26 -13.91 -11.08
C ALA A 4 28.49 -14.91 -11.95
N ALA A 5 27.16 -14.80 -12.04
CA ALA A 5 26.31 -15.83 -12.68
C ALA A 5 25.47 -15.33 -13.86
N GLY A 6 25.69 -14.11 -14.35
CA GLY A 6 24.90 -13.54 -15.45
C GLY A 6 24.11 -12.30 -15.04
N GLU A 7 23.51 -11.65 -16.02
CA GLU A 7 22.73 -10.44 -15.80
C GLU A 7 21.46 -10.71 -15.00
N ILE A 8 21.19 -9.90 -13.98
CA ILE A 8 19.89 -9.89 -13.32
C ILE A 8 18.90 -9.26 -14.29
N HIS A 9 17.99 -10.07 -14.80
CA HIS A 9 16.95 -9.58 -15.69
C HIS A 9 15.85 -8.84 -14.91
N GLU A 10 15.27 -7.84 -15.55
CA GLU A 10 14.07 -7.19 -15.05
C GLU A 10 12.98 -8.25 -14.78
N GLY A 11 12.32 -8.16 -13.63
CA GLY A 11 11.35 -9.14 -13.17
C GLY A 11 11.95 -10.37 -12.46
N ALA A 12 13.29 -10.49 -12.39
CA ALA A 12 13.91 -11.57 -11.63
C ALA A 12 13.55 -11.47 -10.15
N GLN A 13 13.18 -12.61 -9.56
CA GLN A 13 12.87 -12.70 -8.14
C GLN A 13 14.10 -13.18 -7.38
N TYR A 14 14.41 -12.54 -6.25
CA TYR A 14 15.59 -12.88 -5.46
C TYR A 14 15.34 -12.74 -3.96
N LEU A 15 16.23 -13.36 -3.18
CA LEU A 15 16.39 -13.18 -1.74
C LEU A 15 17.87 -12.98 -1.44
N TRP A 16 18.16 -12.23 -0.42
CA TRP A 16 19.48 -12.20 0.17
C TRP A 16 19.67 -13.37 1.14
N GLU A 17 20.81 -14.02 1.08
CA GLU A 17 21.26 -14.92 2.12
C GLU A 17 22.16 -14.15 3.10
N VAL A 18 21.70 -14.03 4.34
CA VAL A 18 22.36 -13.22 5.36
C VAL A 18 22.76 -14.09 6.52
N ARG A 19 24.04 -14.09 6.84
CA ARG A 19 24.58 -14.80 8.00
C ARG A 19 24.80 -13.84 9.15
N VAL A 20 23.98 -13.97 10.21
CA VAL A 20 23.96 -13.07 11.35
C VAL A 20 23.85 -13.79 12.68
N TYR A 21 24.35 -13.16 13.74
CA TYR A 21 24.08 -13.62 15.09
C TYR A 21 22.64 -13.28 15.49
N VAL A 22 21.90 -14.28 15.95
CA VAL A 22 20.49 -14.14 16.39
C VAL A 22 20.44 -14.23 17.92
N PRO A 23 20.18 -13.11 18.62
CA PRO A 23 20.21 -13.09 20.09
C PRO A 23 19.19 -14.05 20.75
N SER A 24 18.02 -14.24 20.14
CA SER A 24 16.98 -15.12 20.68
C SER A 24 17.35 -16.60 20.69
N THR A 25 18.20 -17.03 19.76
CA THR A 25 18.69 -18.42 19.67
C THR A 25 20.11 -18.56 20.22
N GLY A 26 20.82 -17.45 20.43
CA GLY A 26 22.21 -17.44 20.86
C GLY A 26 23.20 -18.01 19.84
N ALA A 27 22.80 -18.11 18.57
CA ALA A 27 23.57 -18.74 17.50
C ALA A 27 23.78 -17.81 16.30
N VAL A 28 24.79 -18.15 15.46
CA VAL A 28 24.92 -17.55 14.13
C VAL A 28 24.09 -18.36 13.16
N GLU A 29 23.12 -17.71 12.54
CA GLU A 29 22.19 -18.32 11.61
C GLU A 29 22.34 -17.77 10.20
N THR A 30 21.95 -18.57 9.21
CA THR A 30 21.88 -18.15 7.81
C THR A 30 20.39 -18.05 7.44
N ASN A 31 19.96 -16.82 7.13
CA ASN A 31 18.56 -16.50 6.84
C ASN A 31 18.39 -15.99 5.42
N GLN A 32 17.34 -16.42 4.74
CA GLN A 32 16.92 -15.83 3.47
C GLN A 32 15.91 -14.70 3.75
N VAL A 33 16.23 -13.50 3.27
CA VAL A 33 15.45 -12.29 3.53
C VAL A 33 15.22 -11.49 2.25
N THR A 34 14.12 -10.75 2.20
CA THR A 34 13.89 -9.75 1.15
C THR A 34 14.87 -8.60 1.30
N ASP A 35 15.19 -7.95 0.19
CA ASP A 35 16.07 -6.80 0.16
C ASP A 35 15.40 -5.60 0.81
N PRO A 36 15.98 -4.98 1.85
CA PRO A 36 15.40 -3.80 2.50
C PRO A 36 15.30 -2.57 1.58
N TYR A 37 16.03 -2.56 0.46
CA TYR A 37 15.96 -1.51 -0.56
C TYR A 37 15.11 -1.90 -1.77
N SER A 38 14.36 -2.99 -1.69
CA SER A 38 13.50 -3.43 -2.78
C SER A 38 12.41 -2.41 -3.07
N VAL A 39 12.23 -2.10 -4.36
CA VAL A 39 11.13 -1.25 -4.88
C VAL A 39 10.01 -2.07 -5.51
N GLY A 40 10.23 -3.37 -5.67
CA GLY A 40 9.25 -4.34 -6.19
C GLY A 40 9.30 -5.63 -5.39
N LEU A 41 8.12 -6.18 -5.13
CA LEU A 41 7.93 -7.39 -4.33
C LEU A 41 6.98 -8.35 -5.03
N THR A 42 7.10 -9.63 -4.69
CA THR A 42 6.05 -10.61 -4.99
C THR A 42 4.94 -10.51 -3.95
N ALA A 43 3.78 -11.06 -4.24
CA ALA A 43 2.65 -11.06 -3.31
C ALA A 43 3.04 -11.52 -1.90
N ASN A 44 2.51 -10.83 -0.89
CA ASN A 44 2.82 -10.98 0.53
C ASN A 44 4.31 -10.83 0.84
N SER A 45 5.03 -10.08 0.00
CA SER A 45 6.44 -9.70 0.18
C SER A 45 7.37 -10.90 0.40
N THR A 46 7.09 -12.02 -0.26
CA THR A 46 7.84 -13.27 -0.08
C THR A 46 9.20 -13.24 -0.78
N ARG A 47 9.37 -12.42 -1.83
CA ARG A 47 10.62 -12.21 -2.56
C ARG A 47 10.73 -10.78 -3.05
N SER A 48 11.94 -10.30 -3.20
CA SER A 48 12.23 -9.06 -3.91
C SER A 48 12.20 -9.30 -5.42
N VAL A 49 11.78 -8.29 -6.17
CA VAL A 49 11.73 -8.28 -7.63
C VAL A 49 12.67 -7.21 -8.16
N ALA A 50 13.52 -7.59 -9.12
CA ALA A 50 14.38 -6.63 -9.79
C ALA A 50 13.57 -5.75 -10.74
N VAL A 51 13.51 -4.45 -10.45
CA VAL A 51 12.76 -3.45 -11.23
C VAL A 51 13.74 -2.46 -11.87
N ASN A 52 13.61 -2.26 -13.17
CA ASN A 52 14.30 -1.18 -13.86
C ASN A 52 13.43 0.09 -13.81
N MET A 53 13.75 1.02 -12.91
CA MET A 53 13.01 2.28 -12.74
C MET A 53 13.06 3.19 -13.98
N ASP A 54 14.00 2.97 -14.89
CA ASP A 54 14.09 3.72 -16.16
C ASP A 54 13.24 3.11 -17.27
N ASN A 55 12.64 1.95 -17.05
CA ASN A 55 11.76 1.32 -18.04
C ASN A 55 10.49 2.17 -18.24
N PRO A 56 10.26 2.72 -19.45
CA PRO A 56 9.09 3.56 -19.70
C PRO A 56 7.75 2.80 -19.60
N ALA A 57 7.78 1.46 -19.65
CA ALA A 57 6.57 0.65 -19.55
C ALA A 57 5.94 0.65 -18.14
N ILE A 58 6.70 0.97 -17.10
CA ILE A 58 6.18 1.06 -15.73
C ILE A 58 5.70 2.47 -15.35
N ALA A 59 5.92 3.46 -16.23
CA ALA A 59 5.50 4.84 -15.99
C ALA A 59 4.20 5.16 -16.74
N PRO A 60 3.24 5.87 -16.13
CA PRO A 60 2.06 6.35 -16.83
C PRO A 60 2.44 7.27 -18.00
N TYR A 61 1.59 7.31 -19.03
CA TYR A 61 1.78 8.25 -20.13
C TYR A 61 1.90 9.69 -19.61
N GLY A 62 2.91 10.41 -20.09
CA GLY A 62 3.16 11.79 -19.69
C GLY A 62 3.88 11.97 -18.34
N TRP A 63 4.26 10.90 -17.63
CA TRP A 63 4.90 10.98 -16.31
C TRP A 63 6.10 11.93 -16.29
N LYS A 64 7.02 11.83 -17.25
CA LYS A 64 8.24 12.66 -17.33
C LYS A 64 7.96 14.11 -17.66
N SER A 65 6.83 14.42 -18.30
CA SER A 65 6.42 15.78 -18.68
C SER A 65 5.46 16.43 -17.68
N THR A 66 4.87 15.65 -16.79
CA THR A 66 3.96 16.17 -15.76
C THR A 66 4.79 16.81 -14.65
N LYS A 67 4.55 18.10 -14.42
CA LYS A 67 5.18 18.86 -13.34
C LYS A 67 4.29 18.83 -12.10
N ALA A 68 4.89 18.65 -10.94
CA ALA A 68 4.16 18.81 -9.69
C ALA A 68 3.69 20.29 -9.55
N PRO A 69 2.50 20.53 -9.01
CA PRO A 69 2.08 21.88 -8.63
C PRO A 69 3.07 22.50 -7.65
N VAL A 70 3.32 23.80 -7.80
CA VAL A 70 4.19 24.56 -6.90
C VAL A 70 3.32 25.26 -5.86
N ILE A 71 3.64 25.09 -4.59
CA ILE A 71 3.09 25.85 -3.48
C ILE A 71 4.23 26.72 -2.97
N GLU A 72 4.06 28.04 -3.14
CA GLU A 72 5.14 29.02 -2.88
C GLU A 72 5.44 29.20 -1.38
N ASP A 73 4.43 29.03 -0.52
CA ASP A 73 4.54 29.17 0.92
C ASP A 73 3.80 28.01 1.62
N ASP A 74 4.47 27.32 2.52
CA ASP A 74 3.86 26.23 3.29
C ASP A 74 2.65 26.67 4.12
N ALA A 75 2.56 27.95 4.51
CA ALA A 75 1.38 28.51 5.16
C ALA A 75 0.12 28.52 4.26
N GLN A 76 0.29 28.40 2.93
CA GLN A 76 -0.82 28.30 1.98
C GLN A 76 -1.27 26.87 1.77
N ARG A 77 -0.64 25.88 2.41
CA ARG A 77 -0.96 24.49 2.26
C ARG A 77 -2.24 24.14 3.00
N SER A 78 -3.23 23.71 2.23
CA SER A 78 -4.49 23.16 2.72
C SER A 78 -4.53 21.67 2.45
N ILE A 79 -4.60 20.86 3.51
CA ILE A 79 -4.33 19.42 3.45
C ILE A 79 -5.62 18.62 3.68
N TYR A 80 -5.87 17.66 2.81
CA TYR A 80 -6.88 16.62 2.98
C TYR A 80 -6.19 15.27 3.14
N GLU A 81 -6.32 14.66 4.31
CA GLU A 81 -5.79 13.33 4.58
C GLU A 81 -6.79 12.27 4.18
N LEU A 82 -6.31 11.21 3.52
CA LEU A 82 -7.14 10.06 3.16
C LEU A 82 -6.36 8.74 3.22
N HIS A 83 -7.10 7.67 3.44
CA HIS A 83 -6.63 6.30 3.35
C HIS A 83 -6.98 5.71 1.99
N VAL A 84 -6.02 5.11 1.26
CA VAL A 84 -6.21 4.64 -0.11
C VAL A 84 -7.38 3.65 -0.22
N ARG A 85 -7.44 2.65 0.68
CA ARG A 85 -8.52 1.67 0.68
C ARG A 85 -9.86 2.33 0.99
N ASP A 86 -9.94 3.09 2.07
CA ASP A 86 -11.21 3.60 2.58
C ASP A 86 -11.81 4.68 1.68
N PHE A 87 -10.98 5.35 0.89
CA PHE A 87 -11.42 6.33 -0.10
C PHE A 87 -12.50 5.79 -1.05
N SER A 88 -12.44 4.51 -1.41
CA SER A 88 -13.36 3.95 -2.38
C SER A 88 -13.96 2.59 -2.01
N ALA A 89 -13.58 1.97 -0.89
CA ALA A 89 -14.03 0.62 -0.51
C ALA A 89 -15.57 0.48 -0.50
N ALA A 90 -16.29 1.52 -0.09
CA ALA A 90 -17.74 1.56 -0.06
C ALA A 90 -18.37 2.32 -1.25
N ASP A 91 -17.56 2.92 -2.14
CA ASP A 91 -18.09 3.73 -3.26
C ASP A 91 -18.57 2.85 -4.41
N LYS A 92 -19.90 2.72 -4.51
CA LYS A 92 -20.55 1.93 -5.58
C LYS A 92 -20.42 2.54 -6.97
N SER A 93 -19.95 3.79 -7.10
CA SER A 93 -19.67 4.41 -8.39
C SER A 93 -18.31 4.00 -8.98
N VAL A 94 -17.49 3.30 -8.18
CA VAL A 94 -16.24 2.66 -8.60
C VAL A 94 -16.51 1.20 -8.96
N PRO A 95 -15.98 0.65 -10.06
CA PRO A 95 -16.02 -0.78 -10.37
C PRO A 95 -15.56 -1.64 -9.18
N GLU A 96 -16.22 -2.77 -8.94
CA GLU A 96 -16.01 -3.57 -7.73
C GLU A 96 -14.58 -4.06 -7.55
N ASP A 97 -13.94 -4.43 -8.63
CA ASP A 97 -12.53 -4.87 -8.71
C ASP A 97 -11.52 -3.76 -8.41
N MET A 98 -11.91 -2.49 -8.64
CA MET A 98 -11.06 -1.32 -8.40
C MET A 98 -11.32 -0.65 -7.03
N ARG A 99 -12.37 -1.04 -6.31
CA ARG A 99 -12.67 -0.46 -4.98
C ARG A 99 -11.57 -0.78 -3.98
N GLY A 100 -11.13 0.23 -3.25
CA GLY A 100 -10.07 0.11 -2.24
C GLY A 100 -8.66 0.00 -2.83
N THR A 101 -8.47 0.27 -4.11
CA THR A 101 -7.18 0.20 -4.79
C THR A 101 -6.73 1.55 -5.33
N TYR A 102 -5.45 1.64 -5.75
CA TYR A 102 -4.93 2.80 -6.47
C TYR A 102 -5.72 3.10 -7.75
N MET A 103 -6.29 2.08 -8.40
CA MET A 103 -7.06 2.24 -9.63
C MET A 103 -8.37 2.99 -9.44
N ALA A 104 -8.89 3.09 -8.21
CA ALA A 104 -10.06 3.90 -7.91
C ALA A 104 -9.85 5.39 -8.23
N PHE A 105 -8.62 5.88 -8.06
CA PHE A 105 -8.26 7.27 -8.37
C PHE A 105 -8.25 7.58 -9.88
N THR A 106 -8.28 6.56 -10.74
CA THR A 106 -8.44 6.73 -12.20
C THR A 106 -9.91 6.86 -12.63
N GLN A 107 -10.84 6.63 -11.71
CA GLN A 107 -12.27 6.69 -11.97
C GLN A 107 -12.81 8.11 -11.76
N TYR A 108 -12.49 9.03 -12.66
CA TYR A 108 -12.74 10.48 -12.54
C TYR A 108 -14.20 10.87 -12.30
N GLN A 109 -15.15 9.99 -12.66
CA GLN A 109 -16.58 10.23 -12.45
C GLN A 109 -17.11 9.59 -11.16
N SER A 110 -16.24 8.92 -10.38
CA SER A 110 -16.64 8.36 -9.08
C SER A 110 -17.00 9.46 -8.07
N ASN A 111 -17.76 9.10 -7.05
CA ASN A 111 -18.13 10.04 -6.00
C ASN A 111 -16.90 10.59 -5.27
N GLY A 112 -15.93 9.73 -4.96
CA GLY A 112 -14.68 10.12 -4.32
C GLY A 112 -13.88 11.11 -5.16
N MET A 113 -13.67 10.84 -6.45
CA MET A 113 -12.91 11.73 -7.33
C MET A 113 -13.62 13.07 -7.59
N ARG A 114 -14.95 13.07 -7.71
CA ARG A 114 -15.72 14.33 -7.78
C ARG A 114 -15.57 15.14 -6.50
N HIS A 115 -15.64 14.50 -5.33
CA HIS A 115 -15.39 15.16 -4.06
C HIS A 115 -14.00 15.81 -4.00
N LEU A 116 -12.93 15.09 -4.38
CA LEU A 116 -11.58 15.68 -4.44
C LEU A 116 -11.51 16.86 -5.42
N THR A 117 -12.20 16.78 -6.55
CA THR A 117 -12.26 17.88 -7.52
C THR A 117 -12.96 19.11 -6.97
N GLU A 118 -14.05 18.92 -6.23
CA GLU A 118 -14.78 20.01 -5.55
C GLU A 118 -13.91 20.66 -4.46
N LEU A 119 -13.21 19.86 -3.66
CA LEU A 119 -12.29 20.36 -2.64
C LEU A 119 -11.14 21.17 -3.28
N ALA A 120 -10.56 20.66 -4.38
CA ALA A 120 -9.52 21.37 -5.11
C ALA A 120 -10.05 22.70 -5.67
N SER A 121 -11.26 22.73 -6.20
CA SER A 121 -11.92 23.95 -6.70
C SER A 121 -12.22 24.95 -5.58
N ALA A 122 -12.40 24.48 -4.35
CA ALA A 122 -12.58 25.31 -3.17
C ALA A 122 -11.27 25.80 -2.52
N GLY A 123 -10.10 25.43 -3.11
CA GLY A 123 -8.79 25.89 -2.67
C GLY A 123 -7.95 24.88 -1.90
N MET A 124 -8.42 23.65 -1.71
CA MET A 124 -7.59 22.58 -1.15
C MET A 124 -6.54 22.15 -2.18
N ASN A 125 -5.28 22.11 -1.79
CA ASN A 125 -4.17 21.95 -2.72
C ASN A 125 -3.24 20.78 -2.42
N THR A 126 -3.48 20.05 -1.33
CA THR A 126 -2.61 18.95 -0.93
C THR A 126 -3.44 17.75 -0.46
N VAL A 127 -3.12 16.59 -0.97
CA VAL A 127 -3.62 15.31 -0.44
C VAL A 127 -2.49 14.65 0.32
N HIS A 128 -2.76 14.27 1.56
CA HIS A 128 -1.87 13.50 2.43
C HIS A 128 -2.40 12.07 2.52
N LEU A 129 -1.67 11.14 1.94
CA LEU A 129 -2.05 9.72 2.00
C LEU A 129 -1.58 9.11 3.32
N LEU A 130 -2.47 8.34 3.98
CA LEU A 130 -2.03 7.38 4.99
C LEU A 130 -1.04 6.39 4.35
N PRO A 131 -0.32 5.57 5.14
CA PRO A 131 0.78 4.75 4.62
C PRO A 131 0.44 3.98 3.34
N THR A 132 1.34 4.07 2.36
CA THR A 132 1.26 3.40 1.06
C THR A 132 2.47 2.51 0.79
N PHE A 133 3.37 2.36 1.76
CA PHE A 133 4.46 1.40 1.72
C PHE A 133 3.96 -0.02 1.98
N ASP A 134 4.79 -1.02 1.76
CA ASP A 134 4.48 -2.43 2.02
C ASP A 134 4.16 -2.67 3.52
N ILE A 135 2.94 -3.15 3.79
CA ILE A 135 2.37 -3.31 5.13
C ILE A 135 2.46 -4.79 5.57
N ALA A 136 3.08 -5.03 6.73
CA ALA A 136 3.40 -6.37 7.19
C ALA A 136 2.17 -7.25 7.52
N THR A 137 1.05 -6.65 7.86
CA THR A 137 -0.08 -7.35 8.49
C THR A 137 -1.28 -7.54 7.57
N ILE A 138 -1.22 -7.07 6.33
CA ILE A 138 -2.31 -7.21 5.37
C ILE A 138 -1.98 -8.29 4.35
N PRO A 139 -2.79 -9.35 4.21
CA PRO A 139 -2.71 -10.22 3.04
C PRO A 139 -3.03 -9.42 1.76
N GLU A 140 -2.14 -9.45 0.77
CA GLU A 140 -2.33 -8.64 -0.44
C GLU A 140 -3.46 -9.16 -1.32
N LYS A 141 -3.69 -10.47 -1.33
CA LYS A 141 -4.80 -11.05 -2.06
C LYS A 141 -6.11 -10.80 -1.34
N ARG A 142 -7.04 -10.14 -2.00
CA ARG A 142 -8.38 -9.83 -1.46
C ARG A 142 -9.12 -11.05 -0.91
N SER A 143 -8.95 -12.23 -1.54
CA SER A 143 -9.57 -13.48 -1.08
C SER A 143 -8.99 -14.03 0.23
N GLU A 144 -7.82 -13.56 0.64
CA GLU A 144 -7.15 -13.97 1.88
C GLU A 144 -7.39 -12.97 3.02
N GLN A 145 -8.01 -11.80 2.71
CA GLN A 145 -8.30 -10.77 3.69
C GLN A 145 -9.51 -11.14 4.54
N LEU A 146 -9.37 -11.06 5.85
CA LEU A 146 -10.46 -11.27 6.79
C LEU A 146 -11.38 -10.05 6.81
N VAL A 147 -12.68 -10.28 6.62
CA VAL A 147 -13.72 -9.29 6.92
C VAL A 147 -14.38 -9.71 8.23
N PRO A 148 -14.29 -8.90 9.31
CA PRO A 148 -14.89 -9.24 10.59
C PRO A 148 -16.39 -9.45 10.46
N ALA A 149 -16.89 -10.56 11.00
CA ALA A 149 -18.34 -10.82 11.05
C ALA A 149 -18.95 -10.06 12.25
N ILE A 150 -19.63 -8.96 11.94
CA ILE A 150 -20.31 -8.13 12.95
C ILE A 150 -21.73 -8.65 13.13
N PRO A 151 -22.20 -8.91 14.36
CA PRO A 151 -23.58 -9.27 14.63
C PRO A 151 -24.55 -8.20 14.11
N LYS A 152 -25.57 -8.62 13.36
CA LYS A 152 -26.52 -7.70 12.71
C LYS A 152 -27.43 -6.94 13.69
N ASP A 153 -27.57 -7.49 14.88
CA ASP A 153 -28.39 -7.00 15.99
C ASP A 153 -27.57 -6.24 17.04
N ALA A 154 -26.28 -6.08 16.83
CA ALA A 154 -25.43 -5.28 17.71
C ALA A 154 -25.87 -3.82 17.73
N GLY A 155 -26.20 -3.32 18.91
CA GLY A 155 -26.55 -1.90 19.11
C GLY A 155 -25.32 -0.97 19.05
N PRO A 156 -25.52 0.34 18.96
CA PRO A 156 -24.42 1.30 18.84
C PRO A 156 -23.49 1.36 20.07
N ALA A 157 -23.94 0.85 21.23
CA ALA A 157 -23.16 0.76 22.46
C ALA A 157 -22.65 -0.68 22.74
N ASP A 158 -22.87 -1.61 21.82
CA ASP A 158 -22.43 -3.00 21.97
C ASP A 158 -20.94 -3.13 21.63
N GLU A 159 -20.20 -3.87 22.45
CA GLU A 159 -18.77 -4.11 22.25
C GLU A 159 -18.48 -5.20 21.20
N ALA A 160 -19.49 -5.89 20.68
CA ALA A 160 -19.34 -7.02 19.75
C ALA A 160 -18.61 -6.63 18.46
N GLN A 161 -18.82 -5.42 17.94
CA GLN A 161 -18.09 -4.91 16.77
C GLN A 161 -16.61 -4.75 17.08
N GLN A 162 -16.28 -4.10 18.20
CA GLN A 162 -14.90 -3.89 18.65
C GLN A 162 -14.18 -5.23 18.88
N ALA A 163 -14.85 -6.17 19.54
CA ALA A 163 -14.30 -7.51 19.80
C ALA A 163 -14.03 -8.27 18.49
N ALA A 164 -14.96 -8.25 17.54
CA ALA A 164 -14.80 -8.91 16.25
C ALA A 164 -13.63 -8.31 15.42
N VAL A 165 -13.49 -6.99 15.40
CA VAL A 165 -12.38 -6.32 14.71
C VAL A 165 -11.05 -6.63 15.39
N SER A 166 -11.00 -6.56 16.73
CA SER A 166 -9.78 -6.84 17.49
C SER A 166 -9.31 -8.29 17.34
N ALA A 167 -10.24 -9.25 17.27
CA ALA A 167 -9.89 -10.66 17.08
C ALA A 167 -9.27 -10.98 15.71
N GLY A 168 -9.51 -10.16 14.71
CA GLY A 168 -9.02 -10.33 13.33
C GLY A 168 -7.99 -9.30 12.88
N ALA A 169 -7.49 -8.46 13.78
CA ALA A 169 -6.69 -7.28 13.44
C ALA A 169 -5.46 -7.58 12.56
N ASP A 170 -4.78 -8.71 12.81
CA ASP A 170 -3.56 -9.11 12.08
C ASP A 170 -3.82 -9.73 10.69
N GLN A 171 -5.09 -9.88 10.31
CA GLN A 171 -5.49 -10.49 9.04
C GLN A 171 -6.55 -9.66 8.31
N ALA A 172 -7.05 -8.62 8.95
CA ALA A 172 -8.10 -7.77 8.38
C ALA A 172 -7.52 -6.81 7.34
N ALA A 173 -8.27 -6.61 6.25
CA ALA A 173 -7.99 -5.57 5.27
C ALA A 173 -8.11 -4.15 5.87
N ASP A 174 -8.82 -4.04 7.00
CA ASP A 174 -9.11 -2.78 7.67
C ASP A 174 -8.02 -2.49 8.71
N ASN A 175 -7.00 -1.76 8.31
CA ASN A 175 -5.98 -1.25 9.20
C ASN A 175 -5.48 0.13 8.73
N TRP A 176 -4.79 0.84 9.62
CA TRP A 176 -4.24 2.18 9.36
C TRP A 176 -2.96 2.18 8.49
N GLY A 177 -2.35 1.01 8.28
CA GLY A 177 -1.13 0.85 7.51
C GLY A 177 0.17 1.16 8.27
N TYR A 178 0.14 1.39 9.57
CA TYR A 178 1.33 1.77 10.35
C TYR A 178 2.16 0.57 10.85
N ALA A 179 2.14 -0.53 10.11
CA ALA A 179 3.00 -1.69 10.34
C ALA A 179 3.95 -1.89 9.13
N PRO A 180 4.98 -1.05 8.95
CA PRO A 180 5.83 -1.10 7.77
C PRO A 180 6.65 -2.39 7.75
N ARG A 181 6.70 -3.04 6.57
CA ARG A 181 7.61 -4.13 6.26
C ARG A 181 8.77 -3.64 5.41
N LEU A 182 8.48 -3.04 4.25
CA LEU A 182 9.47 -2.44 3.36
C LEU A 182 9.02 -1.03 2.94
N TRP A 183 9.90 -0.07 3.15
CA TRP A 183 9.57 1.36 2.98
C TRP A 183 9.48 1.82 1.53
N MET A 184 10.20 1.16 0.62
CA MET A 184 10.35 1.63 -0.76
C MET A 184 9.44 0.93 -1.76
N ALA A 185 8.78 -0.14 -1.36
CA ALA A 185 7.81 -0.83 -2.18
C ALA A 185 6.39 -0.34 -1.85
N PRO A 186 5.52 -0.14 -2.85
CA PRO A 186 4.12 0.20 -2.61
C PRO A 186 3.35 -0.98 -2.03
N GLU A 187 2.29 -0.68 -1.26
CA GLU A 187 1.40 -1.68 -0.69
C GLU A 187 0.67 -2.47 -1.77
N GLY A 188 0.81 -3.81 -1.73
CA GLY A 188 0.26 -4.69 -2.73
C GLY A 188 -1.25 -4.92 -2.61
N SER A 189 -1.83 -4.79 -1.40
CA SER A 189 -3.28 -4.92 -1.21
C SER A 189 -4.09 -3.77 -1.83
N TYR A 190 -3.41 -2.68 -2.23
CA TYR A 190 -4.01 -1.56 -2.96
C TYR A 190 -3.79 -1.65 -4.48
N ALA A 191 -3.19 -2.75 -5.00
CA ALA A 191 -2.93 -2.95 -6.42
C ALA A 191 -4.11 -3.59 -7.18
#